data_c77cdc55363742e0fc43b4871de3d894
#
_entry.id   c77cdc55363742e0fc43b4871de3d894
#
_cell.length_a   1.000
_cell.length_b   1.000
_cell.length_c   1.000
_cell.angle_alpha   90.00
_cell.angle_beta   90.00
_cell.angle_gamma   90.00
#
_symmetry.space_group_name_H-M   'P 1'
#
loop_
_entity.id
_entity.type
_entity.pdbx_description
1 polymer ?
#
loop_
_entity_poly.entity_id
_entity_poly.type
_entity_poly.pdbx_seq_one_letter_code
_entity_poly.pdbx_strand_id
1 'polypeptide(L)' 'MKIETKYDIGQKVWWKYKNGEIHSGIISAIRISVYNQKSNVGIQYGVKTDPFDADYYEWFWDFYPTKEELLKSL' A
#
# COMPACT_ATOMS: atom_id res chain seq x y z
N MET A 1 -13.58 -5.79 17.93
CA MET A 1 -12.71 -6.46 16.92
C MET A 1 -11.46 -5.62 16.71
N LYS A 2 -10.32 -6.24 16.85
CA LYS A 2 -9.07 -5.54 16.63
C LYS A 2 -8.62 -5.78 15.18
N ILE A 3 -8.48 -4.72 14.42
CA ILE A 3 -8.01 -4.81 13.04
C ILE A 3 -6.54 -4.41 13.02
N GLU A 4 -5.71 -5.34 12.60
CA GLU A 4 -4.28 -5.09 12.47
C GLU A 4 -3.93 -4.83 11.02
N THR A 5 -3.22 -3.73 10.78
CA THR A 5 -2.70 -3.41 9.46
C THR A 5 -1.24 -3.83 9.36
N LYS A 6 -0.85 -4.28 8.18
CA LYS A 6 0.52 -4.72 7.93
C LYS A 6 1.50 -3.54 7.85
N TYR A 7 0.99 -2.39 7.42
CA TYR A 7 1.78 -1.17 7.28
C TYR A 7 1.09 -0.02 7.98
N ASP A 8 1.85 0.99 8.39
CA ASP A 8 1.35 2.17 9.08
C ASP A 8 1.39 3.39 8.18
N ILE A 9 0.55 4.38 8.49
CA ILE A 9 0.62 5.69 7.85
C ILE A 9 1.96 6.32 8.18
N GLY A 10 2.63 6.84 7.15
CA GLY A 10 3.96 7.41 7.29
C GLY A 10 5.08 6.45 6.98
N GLN A 11 4.77 5.17 6.81
CA GLN A 11 5.77 4.16 6.48
C GLN A 11 6.15 4.23 5.01
N LYS A 12 7.46 4.13 4.72
CA LYS A 12 7.95 4.05 3.35
C LYS A 12 7.83 2.62 2.85
N VAL A 13 7.27 2.48 1.65
CA VAL A 13 7.05 1.17 1.01
C VAL A 13 7.53 1.21 -0.43
N TRP A 14 7.68 0.04 -1.02
CA TRP A 14 8.21 -0.13 -2.37
C TRP A 14 7.28 -1.04 -3.17
N TRP A 15 7.16 -0.76 -4.48
CA TRP A 15 6.36 -1.60 -5.39
C TRP A 15 6.96 -1.57 -6.78
N LYS A 16 6.49 -2.50 -7.62
CA LYS A 16 6.92 -2.62 -8.99
C LYS A 16 5.73 -2.52 -9.93
N TYR A 17 5.84 -1.70 -10.96
CA TYR A 17 4.85 -1.64 -12.01
C TYR A 17 5.06 -2.74 -13.05
N LYS A 18 4.05 -2.95 -13.92
CA LYS A 18 4.09 -3.98 -14.95
C LYS A 18 5.23 -3.78 -15.96
N ASN A 19 5.67 -2.55 -16.14
CA ASN A 19 6.78 -2.22 -17.04
C ASN A 19 8.16 -2.50 -16.42
N GLY A 20 8.20 -2.99 -15.20
CA GLY A 20 9.46 -3.28 -14.50
C GLY A 20 10.02 -2.14 -13.67
N GLU A 21 9.40 -0.97 -13.70
CA GLU A 21 9.87 0.16 -12.92
C GLU A 21 9.60 -0.04 -11.43
N ILE A 22 10.61 0.28 -10.61
CA ILE A 22 10.51 0.22 -9.16
C ILE A 22 10.22 1.61 -8.64
N HIS A 23 9.19 1.72 -7.84
CA HIS A 23 8.76 2.97 -7.23
C HIS A 23 8.70 2.85 -5.73
N SER A 24 8.79 3.98 -5.05
CA SER A 24 8.63 4.05 -3.60
C SER A 24 7.73 5.22 -3.25
N GLY A 25 7.12 5.14 -2.10
CA GLY A 25 6.27 6.19 -1.60
C GLY A 25 5.98 6.00 -0.13
N ILE A 26 5.26 6.95 0.43
CA ILE A 26 4.88 6.92 1.83
C ILE A 26 3.39 6.70 1.93
N ILE A 27 3.00 5.76 2.76
CA ILE A 27 1.58 5.46 2.99
C ILE A 27 0.93 6.68 3.63
N SER A 28 -0.07 7.23 2.96
CA SER A 28 -0.76 8.44 3.40
C SER A 28 -2.20 8.16 3.82
N ALA A 29 -2.75 7.01 3.45
CA ALA A 29 -4.12 6.64 3.81
C ALA A 29 -4.26 5.13 3.87
N ILE A 30 -5.19 4.65 4.65
CA ILE A 30 -5.53 3.23 4.74
C ILE A 30 -7.03 3.12 4.57
N ARG A 31 -7.46 2.27 3.64
CA ARG A 31 -8.87 1.97 3.41
C ARG A 31 -9.17 0.58 3.91
N ILE A 32 -10.13 0.48 4.81
CA ILE A 32 -10.58 -0.79 5.37
C ILE A 32 -11.99 -1.04 4.88
N SER A 33 -12.18 -2.17 4.22
CA SER A 33 -13.50 -2.58 3.72
C SER A 33 -13.89 -3.88 4.39
N VAL A 34 -15.10 -3.94 4.91
CA VAL A 34 -15.64 -5.15 5.52
C VAL A 34 -16.61 -5.77 4.52
N TYR A 35 -16.28 -6.97 4.04
CA TYR A 35 -17.10 -7.70 3.10
C TYR A 35 -17.87 -8.77 3.84
N ASN A 36 -19.18 -8.71 3.78
CA ASN A 36 -20.16 -9.61 4.40
C ASN A 36 -20.00 -9.74 5.95
N GLN A 37 -20.84 -10.59 6.54
CA GLN A 37 -20.93 -10.71 7.99
C GLN A 37 -19.91 -11.68 8.62
N LYS A 38 -18.99 -12.22 7.83
CA LYS A 38 -18.05 -13.24 8.29
C LYS A 38 -16.62 -12.72 8.48
N SER A 39 -16.47 -11.49 8.84
CA SER A 39 -15.17 -10.91 9.17
C SER A 39 -14.15 -10.88 8.01
N ASN A 40 -14.61 -10.93 6.77
CA ASN A 40 -13.72 -10.73 5.63
C ASN A 40 -13.39 -9.25 5.51
N VAL A 41 -12.15 -8.91 5.77
CA VAL A 41 -11.69 -7.53 5.77
C VAL A 41 -10.69 -7.35 4.64
N GLY A 42 -10.96 -6.38 3.76
CA GLY A 42 -10.01 -5.96 2.76
C GLY A 42 -9.31 -4.69 3.22
N ILE A 43 -7.99 -4.70 3.19
CA ILE A 43 -7.20 -3.53 3.58
C ILE A 43 -6.39 -3.08 2.39
N GLN A 44 -6.59 -1.84 1.98
CA GLN A 44 -5.83 -1.21 0.91
C GLN A 44 -5.04 -0.03 1.46
N TYR A 45 -3.86 0.16 0.94
CA TYR A 45 -2.97 1.23 1.35
C TYR A 45 -2.85 2.24 0.23
N GLY A 46 -3.07 3.52 0.56
CA GLY A 46 -2.99 4.59 -0.41
C GLY A 46 -1.65 5.31 -0.33
N VAL A 47 -0.99 5.44 -1.46
CA VAL A 47 0.25 6.20 -1.58
C VAL A 47 0.05 7.35 -2.55
N LYS A 48 0.69 8.47 -2.27
CA LYS A 48 0.71 9.60 -3.20
C LYS A 48 1.84 9.40 -4.19
N THR A 49 1.50 9.29 -5.45
CA THR A 49 2.47 9.15 -6.53
C THR A 49 2.75 10.48 -7.24
N ASP A 50 1.81 11.43 -7.13
CA ASP A 50 1.97 12.75 -7.71
C ASP A 50 2.02 13.79 -6.58
N PRO A 51 3.18 14.45 -6.35
CA PRO A 51 3.28 15.45 -5.28
C PRO A 51 2.47 16.71 -5.56
N PHE A 52 2.03 16.91 -6.79
CA PHE A 52 1.26 18.11 -7.17
C PHE A 52 -0.25 17.89 -7.12
N ASP A 53 -0.70 16.65 -6.98
CA ASP A 53 -2.12 16.34 -6.83
C ASP A 53 -2.37 15.76 -5.45
N ALA A 54 -2.82 16.60 -4.53
CA ALA A 54 -3.04 16.23 -3.14
C ALA A 54 -4.17 15.23 -2.94
N ASP A 55 -5.07 15.13 -3.93
CA ASP A 55 -6.26 14.28 -3.81
C ASP A 55 -6.10 12.95 -4.53
N TYR A 56 -5.00 12.73 -5.21
CA TYR A 56 -4.79 11.50 -5.97
C TYR A 56 -3.95 10.50 -5.17
N TYR A 57 -4.52 9.32 -4.97
CA TYR A 57 -3.85 8.20 -4.33
C TYR A 57 -3.91 6.99 -5.23
N GLU A 58 -2.82 6.23 -5.29
CA GLU A 58 -2.85 4.88 -5.83
C GLU A 58 -3.05 3.90 -4.69
N TRP A 59 -3.95 2.95 -4.87
CA TRP A 59 -4.33 2.01 -3.83
C TRP A 59 -3.80 0.62 -4.15
N PHE A 60 -3.13 0.02 -3.18
CA PHE A 60 -2.52 -1.29 -3.32
C PHE A 60 -2.91 -2.18 -2.15
N TRP A 61 -2.97 -3.48 -2.42
CA TRP A 61 -3.24 -4.48 -1.39
C TRP A 61 -1.99 -4.80 -0.57
N ASP A 62 -0.82 -4.75 -1.18
CA ASP A 62 0.43 -5.13 -0.53
C ASP A 62 1.61 -4.38 -1.14
N PHE A 63 2.67 -4.31 -0.35
CA PHE A 63 3.92 -3.67 -0.74
C PHE A 63 5.10 -4.47 -0.23
N TYR A 64 6.29 -3.95 -0.47
CA TYR A 64 7.51 -4.44 0.13
C TYR A 64 8.05 -3.37 1.08
N PRO A 65 8.44 -3.74 2.33
CA PRO A 65 8.91 -2.74 3.31
C PRO A 65 10.27 -2.18 2.97
N THR A 66 11.06 -2.90 2.14
CA THR A 66 12.37 -2.43 1.70
C THR A 66 12.57 -2.73 0.23
N LYS A 67 13.46 -1.97 -0.41
CA LYS A 67 13.83 -2.22 -1.80
C LYS A 67 14.47 -3.60 -1.98
N GLU A 68 15.24 -4.04 -0.99
CA GLU A 68 15.88 -5.35 -1.03
C GLU A 68 14.86 -6.48 -1.07
N GLU A 69 13.80 -6.39 -0.27
CA GLU A 69 12.73 -7.37 -0.29
C GLU A 69 12.06 -7.43 -1.66
N LEU A 70 11.83 -6.27 -2.27
CA LEU A 70 11.25 -6.20 -3.61
C LEU A 70 12.16 -6.88 -4.63
N LEU A 71 13.46 -6.60 -4.59
CA LEU A 71 14.42 -7.16 -5.54
C LEU A 71 14.53 -8.68 -5.38
N LYS A 72 14.42 -9.20 -4.18
CA LYS A 72 14.45 -10.65 -3.93
C LYS A 72 13.22 -11.37 -4.50
N SER A 73 12.13 -10.65 -4.69
CA SER A 73 10.89 -11.24 -5.21
C SER A 73 10.86 -11.33 -6.75
N LEU A 74 11.82 -10.74 -7.41
CA LEU A 74 11.88 -10.72 -8.88
C LEU A 74 12.39 -12.03 -9.47
#